data_ee8a71fa2c3f834066b571e98a158292
#
_entry.id   ee8a71fa2c3f834066b571e98a158292
#
_cell.length_a   1.000
_cell.length_b   1.000
_cell.length_c   1.000
_cell.angle_alpha   90.00
_cell.angle_beta   90.00
_cell.angle_gamma   90.00
#
_symmetry.space_group_name_H-M   'P 1'
#
loop_
_entity.id
_entity.type
_entity.pdbx_description
1 polymer ?
#
loop_
_entity_poly.entity_id
_entity_poly.type
_entity_poly.pdbx_seq_one_letter_code
_entity_poly.pdbx_strand_id
1 'polypeptide(L)'
;MSATLSAIPALVIDTGLGPRNGAAVHEVAKKLAGAKPLYLVTTHFHPEHDLGAQAFPATTSLIRSLDQVKEIAESGLQLAKVFARRSPINAELLKDADFRKADITFERDYDLDLGGVHAKLTAMGPDHTLGDTIIWIESEHVLFAGDLAMRAQPAFASPHSSLRHWLASLDRLDQLKPVIIVPSHGPTGDGTGFITGYRAYLTEVRDCTAAEKRASRSMDQAVETVTAAFGDRVPDKARLAGAIKAAYAEAP
;
A
#
# COMPACT_ATOMS: atom_id res chain seq x y z
N MET A 1 27.28 -24.83 27.59
CA MET A 1 27.09 -23.40 27.23
C MET A 1 25.84 -23.34 26.42
N SER A 2 24.74 -22.90 27.00
CA SER A 2 23.48 -22.68 26.27
C SER A 2 23.67 -21.37 25.50
N ALA A 3 23.80 -21.46 24.17
CA ALA A 3 23.70 -20.29 23.32
C ALA A 3 22.26 -19.77 23.46
N THR A 4 22.06 -18.73 24.25
CA THR A 4 20.84 -17.91 24.19
C THR A 4 20.81 -17.36 22.78
N LEU A 5 19.97 -17.93 21.92
CA LEU A 5 19.61 -17.31 20.66
C LEU A 5 19.15 -15.88 21.00
N SER A 6 19.96 -14.90 20.63
CA SER A 6 19.62 -13.48 20.77
C SER A 6 18.22 -13.28 20.16
N ALA A 7 17.34 -12.66 20.92
CA ALA A 7 15.98 -12.43 20.45
C ALA A 7 16.03 -11.48 19.26
N ILE A 8 15.77 -11.99 18.06
CA ILE A 8 15.69 -11.16 16.84
C ILE A 8 14.34 -10.44 16.85
N PRO A 9 14.28 -9.10 16.77
CA PRO A 9 13.03 -8.37 16.65
C PRO A 9 12.20 -8.82 15.43
N ALA A 10 10.90 -8.63 15.48
CA ALA A 10 10.03 -8.95 14.35
C ALA A 10 9.34 -7.69 13.82
N LEU A 11 9.23 -7.60 12.50
CA LEU A 11 8.50 -6.54 11.81
C LEU A 11 7.16 -7.07 11.32
N VAL A 12 6.09 -6.39 11.69
CA VAL A 12 4.74 -6.60 11.14
C VAL A 12 4.51 -5.55 10.06
N ILE A 13 4.04 -5.98 8.92
CA ILE A 13 3.73 -5.11 7.78
C ILE A 13 2.24 -5.18 7.51
N ASP A 14 1.56 -4.05 7.64
CA ASP A 14 0.12 -3.87 7.59
C ASP A 14 -0.66 -4.61 8.69
N THR A 15 -1.83 -4.11 9.04
CA THR A 15 -2.53 -4.52 10.26
C THR A 15 -3.96 -5.01 10.05
N GLY A 16 -4.49 -4.86 8.83
CA GLY A 16 -5.86 -5.20 8.52
C GLY A 16 -6.87 -4.11 8.92
N LEU A 17 -8.12 -4.34 8.53
CA LEU A 17 -9.22 -3.39 8.67
C LEU A 17 -9.72 -3.29 10.12
N GLY A 18 -9.26 -2.27 10.81
CA GLY A 18 -9.74 -1.93 12.17
C GLY A 18 -9.21 -2.80 13.30
N PRO A 19 -9.58 -2.45 14.56
CA PRO A 19 -8.95 -3.03 15.76
C PRO A 19 -9.13 -4.54 15.90
N ARG A 20 -10.26 -5.11 15.47
CA ARG A 20 -10.51 -6.56 15.56
C ARG A 20 -9.54 -7.36 14.68
N ASN A 21 -9.31 -6.90 13.45
CA ASN A 21 -8.33 -7.54 12.56
C ASN A 21 -6.91 -7.32 13.08
N GLY A 22 -6.61 -6.11 13.56
CA GLY A 22 -5.33 -5.81 14.19
C GLY A 22 -5.03 -6.71 15.40
N ALA A 23 -6.02 -6.99 16.24
CA ALA A 23 -5.86 -7.91 17.37
C ALA A 23 -5.51 -9.33 16.89
N ALA A 24 -6.15 -9.82 15.82
CA ALA A 24 -5.82 -11.13 15.24
C ALA A 24 -4.41 -11.17 14.67
N VAL A 25 -4.01 -10.10 13.95
CA VAL A 25 -2.63 -9.97 13.42
C VAL A 25 -1.61 -9.92 14.56
N HIS A 26 -1.89 -9.14 15.62
CA HIS A 26 -1.02 -9.05 16.79
C HIS A 26 -0.84 -10.42 17.48
N GLU A 27 -1.90 -11.20 17.66
CA GLU A 27 -1.80 -12.53 18.26
C GLU A 27 -0.92 -13.48 17.43
N VAL A 28 -1.00 -13.43 16.10
CA VAL A 28 -0.12 -14.21 15.22
C VAL A 28 1.32 -13.71 15.33
N ALA A 29 1.53 -12.40 15.24
CA ALA A 29 2.86 -11.79 15.36
C ALA A 29 3.52 -12.13 16.69
N LYS A 30 2.79 -12.08 17.80
CA LYS A 30 3.26 -12.45 19.14
C LYS A 30 3.69 -13.92 19.22
N LYS A 31 2.91 -14.83 18.62
CA LYS A 31 3.26 -16.26 18.57
C LYS A 31 4.57 -16.50 17.81
N LEU A 32 4.76 -15.79 16.69
CA LEU A 32 5.97 -15.92 15.87
C LEU A 32 7.19 -15.25 16.51
N ALA A 33 7.01 -14.07 17.10
CA ALA A 33 8.08 -13.31 17.72
C ALA A 33 8.50 -13.86 19.09
N GLY A 34 7.59 -14.51 19.83
CA GLY A 34 7.82 -14.91 21.22
C GLY A 34 7.95 -13.69 22.14
N ALA A 35 9.06 -13.60 22.88
CA ALA A 35 9.36 -12.47 23.76
C ALA A 35 10.13 -11.32 23.09
N LYS A 36 10.22 -11.33 21.76
CA LYS A 36 11.01 -10.38 20.99
C LYS A 36 10.27 -9.05 20.82
N PRO A 37 10.98 -7.90 20.69
CA PRO A 37 10.35 -6.64 20.32
C PRO A 37 9.60 -6.76 19.00
N LEU A 38 8.44 -6.10 18.93
CA LEU A 38 7.67 -5.95 17.70
C LEU A 38 7.84 -4.54 17.16
N TYR A 39 8.11 -4.45 15.88
CA TYR A 39 7.96 -3.24 15.08
C TYR A 39 6.76 -3.40 14.16
N LEU A 40 6.13 -2.29 13.83
CA LEU A 40 4.99 -2.23 12.96
C LEU A 40 5.23 -1.14 11.92
N VAL A 41 5.01 -1.45 10.66
CA VAL A 41 4.98 -0.48 9.57
C VAL A 41 3.70 -0.66 8.78
N THR A 42 3.12 0.43 8.32
CA THR A 42 1.99 0.39 7.39
C THR A 42 2.45 0.88 6.03
N THR A 43 2.08 0.16 4.97
CA THR A 43 2.50 0.49 3.61
C THR A 43 1.91 1.81 3.14
N HIS A 44 0.68 2.10 3.57
CA HIS A 44 -0.01 3.37 3.34
C HIS A 44 -1.21 3.52 4.29
N PHE A 45 -1.86 4.68 4.26
CA PHE A 45 -2.85 5.06 5.28
C PHE A 45 -4.26 4.49 5.07
N HIS A 46 -4.50 3.68 4.05
CA HIS A 46 -5.85 3.12 3.86
C HIS A 46 -6.30 2.25 5.04
N PRO A 47 -7.59 2.27 5.35
CA PRO A 47 -8.13 1.63 6.56
C PRO A 47 -7.78 0.15 6.71
N GLU A 48 -7.74 -0.59 5.60
CA GLU A 48 -7.42 -2.03 5.57
C GLU A 48 -5.95 -2.35 5.83
N HIS A 49 -5.09 -1.35 5.77
CA HIS A 49 -3.65 -1.49 6.04
C HIS A 49 -3.26 -0.94 7.41
N ASP A 50 -3.93 0.14 7.84
CA ASP A 50 -3.45 0.94 8.96
C ASP A 50 -4.29 0.83 10.24
N LEU A 51 -5.63 0.79 10.15
CA LEU A 51 -6.49 0.96 11.33
C LEU A 51 -6.45 -0.20 12.34
N GLY A 52 -5.87 -1.33 11.98
CA GLY A 52 -5.55 -2.39 12.93
C GLY A 52 -4.40 -2.05 13.88
N ALA A 53 -3.57 -1.03 13.58
CA ALA A 53 -2.45 -0.62 14.43
C ALA A 53 -2.87 -0.22 15.84
N GLN A 54 -4.10 0.25 16.02
CA GLN A 54 -4.68 0.59 17.31
C GLN A 54 -4.73 -0.58 18.30
N ALA A 55 -4.80 -1.81 17.82
CA ALA A 55 -4.87 -3.02 18.67
C ALA A 55 -3.50 -3.48 19.18
N PHE A 56 -2.41 -2.93 18.66
CA PHE A 56 -1.08 -3.29 19.12
C PHE A 56 -0.72 -2.54 20.41
N PRO A 57 -0.02 -3.18 21.37
CA PRO A 57 0.36 -2.55 22.63
C PRO A 57 1.34 -1.41 22.40
N ALA A 58 1.43 -0.48 23.35
CA ALA A 58 2.35 0.67 23.29
C ALA A 58 3.84 0.25 23.24
N THR A 59 4.16 -1.00 23.58
CA THR A 59 5.51 -1.56 23.44
C THR A 59 5.89 -1.93 22.00
N THR A 60 4.94 -1.93 21.07
CA THR A 60 5.19 -2.10 19.63
C THR A 60 5.46 -0.73 19.02
N SER A 61 6.63 -0.52 18.41
CA SER A 61 6.98 0.75 17.75
C SER A 61 6.35 0.82 16.36
N LEU A 62 5.46 1.79 16.15
CA LEU A 62 4.82 2.06 14.86
C LEU A 62 5.65 3.06 14.06
N ILE A 63 6.02 2.67 12.83
CA ILE A 63 6.86 3.45 11.92
C ILE A 63 6.02 3.90 10.72
N ARG A 64 6.06 5.19 10.37
CA ARG A 64 5.40 5.75 9.16
C ARG A 64 6.25 6.80 8.47
N SER A 65 6.06 6.97 7.16
CA SER A 65 6.59 8.15 6.47
C SER A 65 5.86 9.43 6.91
N LEU A 66 6.53 10.58 6.82
CA LEU A 66 5.91 11.88 7.13
C LEU A 66 4.73 12.16 6.20
N ASP A 67 4.82 11.77 4.93
CA ASP A 67 3.72 11.96 3.98
C ASP A 67 2.49 11.10 4.33
N GLN A 68 2.69 9.89 4.85
CA GLN A 68 1.59 9.08 5.37
C GLN A 68 0.92 9.73 6.58
N VAL A 69 1.71 10.29 7.51
CA VAL A 69 1.18 11.03 8.67
C VAL A 69 0.37 12.25 8.22
N LYS A 70 0.82 12.95 7.18
CA LYS A 70 0.11 14.08 6.59
C LYS A 70 -1.24 13.65 5.99
N GLU A 71 -1.28 12.59 5.18
CA GLU A 71 -2.53 12.09 4.59
C GLU A 71 -3.53 11.62 5.65
N ILE A 72 -3.06 10.97 6.72
CA ILE A 72 -3.90 10.59 7.86
C ILE A 72 -4.58 11.83 8.46
N ALA A 73 -3.80 12.90 8.70
CA ALA A 73 -4.33 14.13 9.25
C ALA A 73 -5.32 14.84 8.32
N GLU A 74 -5.08 14.79 7.00
CA GLU A 74 -5.93 15.44 6.00
C GLU A 74 -7.24 14.70 5.74
N SER A 75 -7.22 13.37 5.67
CA SER A 75 -8.35 12.60 5.14
C SER A 75 -8.58 11.24 5.80
N GLY A 76 -7.72 10.81 6.72
CA GLY A 76 -7.75 9.43 7.25
C GLY A 76 -9.11 9.01 7.80
N LEU A 77 -9.68 9.76 8.75
CA LEU A 77 -10.99 9.44 9.33
C LEU A 77 -12.14 9.58 8.32
N GLN A 78 -12.01 10.48 7.34
CA GLN A 78 -13.01 10.58 6.28
C GLN A 78 -13.01 9.32 5.40
N LEU A 79 -11.83 8.81 5.05
CA LEU A 79 -11.70 7.58 4.30
C LEU A 79 -12.20 6.37 5.09
N ALA A 80 -11.92 6.30 6.39
CA ALA A 80 -12.46 5.26 7.27
C ALA A 80 -13.99 5.22 7.24
N LYS A 81 -14.66 6.38 7.26
CA LYS A 81 -16.12 6.48 7.11
C LYS A 81 -16.62 5.99 5.74
N VAL A 82 -15.87 6.25 4.67
CA VAL A 82 -16.19 5.72 3.33
C VAL A 82 -16.10 4.19 3.33
N PHE A 83 -15.05 3.63 3.92
CA PHE A 83 -14.89 2.18 4.03
C PHE A 83 -15.99 1.52 4.89
N ALA A 84 -16.35 2.12 6.00
CA ALA A 84 -17.44 1.63 6.86
C ALA A 84 -18.78 1.51 6.11
N ARG A 85 -19.05 2.43 5.18
CA ARG A 85 -20.30 2.42 4.37
C ARG A 85 -20.35 1.34 3.29
N ARG A 86 -19.21 0.70 2.95
CA ARG A 86 -19.15 -0.31 1.88
C ARG A 86 -19.91 -1.59 2.24
N SER A 87 -19.97 -1.97 3.51
CA SER A 87 -20.73 -3.13 3.98
C SER A 87 -21.00 -3.08 5.49
N PRO A 88 -22.03 -3.82 5.99
CA PRO A 88 -22.24 -3.97 7.43
C PRO A 88 -21.04 -4.56 8.18
N ILE A 89 -20.29 -5.46 7.53
CA ILE A 89 -19.06 -6.05 8.09
C ILE A 89 -17.99 -4.97 8.27
N ASN A 90 -17.78 -4.13 7.29
CA ASN A 90 -16.82 -3.02 7.40
C ASN A 90 -17.24 -2.04 8.49
N ALA A 91 -18.54 -1.72 8.60
CA ALA A 91 -19.06 -0.85 9.66
C ALA A 91 -18.75 -1.39 11.06
N GLU A 92 -18.91 -2.70 11.24
CA GLU A 92 -18.60 -3.37 12.53
C GLU A 92 -17.09 -3.42 12.80
N LEU A 93 -16.28 -3.72 11.80
CA LEU A 93 -14.80 -3.80 11.93
C LEU A 93 -14.18 -2.44 12.22
N LEU A 94 -14.76 -1.37 11.68
CA LEU A 94 -14.27 0.00 11.83
C LEU A 94 -14.97 0.77 12.96
N LYS A 95 -15.84 0.10 13.73
CA LYS A 95 -16.45 0.72 14.89
C LYS A 95 -15.36 1.15 15.88
N ASP A 96 -15.40 2.41 16.27
CA ASP A 96 -14.44 3.03 17.19
C ASP A 96 -12.97 2.97 16.71
N ALA A 97 -12.74 2.72 15.42
CA ALA A 97 -11.40 2.72 14.86
C ALA A 97 -10.84 4.15 14.74
N ASP A 98 -9.58 4.32 15.12
CA ASP A 98 -8.82 5.55 15.01
C ASP A 98 -7.39 5.23 14.59
N PHE A 99 -6.72 6.22 14.00
CA PHE A 99 -5.33 6.10 13.61
C PHE A 99 -4.41 6.24 14.83
N ARG A 100 -3.66 5.18 15.13
CA ARG A 100 -2.63 5.25 16.14
C ARG A 100 -1.53 6.22 15.70
N LYS A 101 -1.07 7.09 16.60
CA LYS A 101 0.07 7.97 16.32
C LYS A 101 1.35 7.14 16.09
N ALA A 102 2.15 7.51 15.07
CA ALA A 102 3.45 6.90 14.84
C ALA A 102 4.42 7.21 15.99
N ASP A 103 5.21 6.23 16.37
CA ASP A 103 6.28 6.37 17.37
C ASP A 103 7.57 6.84 16.70
N ILE A 104 7.79 6.40 15.44
CA ILE A 104 8.95 6.74 14.60
C ILE A 104 8.42 7.29 13.27
N THR A 105 8.99 8.39 12.80
CA THR A 105 8.69 8.93 11.47
C THR A 105 9.95 9.13 10.65
N PHE A 106 9.84 9.02 9.33
CA PHE A 106 10.95 9.22 8.39
C PHE A 106 10.49 9.99 7.14
N GLU A 107 11.40 10.68 6.47
CA GLU A 107 11.08 11.46 5.26
C GLU A 107 11.18 10.63 3.98
N ARG A 108 12.29 9.94 3.77
CA ARG A 108 12.56 9.21 2.51
C ARG A 108 12.89 7.74 2.74
N ASP A 109 13.89 7.47 3.55
CA ASP A 109 14.38 6.13 3.82
C ASP A 109 14.54 5.94 5.33
N TYR A 110 14.27 4.72 5.78
CA TYR A 110 14.54 4.28 7.15
C TYR A 110 15.05 2.85 7.10
N ASP A 111 16.22 2.61 7.69
CA ASP A 111 16.80 1.26 7.80
C ASP A 111 16.52 0.71 9.19
N LEU A 112 15.77 -0.37 9.26
CA LEU A 112 15.45 -1.08 10.49
C LEU A 112 16.28 -2.35 10.59
N ASP A 113 17.25 -2.36 11.52
CA ASP A 113 18.00 -3.57 11.85
C ASP A 113 17.19 -4.48 12.80
N LEU A 114 16.85 -5.65 12.32
CA LEU A 114 16.15 -6.71 13.06
C LEU A 114 17.12 -7.74 13.64
N GLY A 115 18.34 -7.35 13.96
CA GLY A 115 19.36 -8.23 14.51
C GLY A 115 20.11 -9.01 13.43
N GLY A 116 20.51 -8.32 12.38
CA GLY A 116 21.25 -8.84 11.23
C GLY A 116 20.43 -9.00 9.96
N VAL A 117 19.11 -8.88 10.04
CA VAL A 117 18.24 -8.72 8.86
C VAL A 117 17.81 -7.25 8.78
N HIS A 118 18.19 -6.59 7.70
CA HIS A 118 17.86 -5.21 7.46
C HIS A 118 16.57 -5.08 6.63
N ALA A 119 15.60 -4.35 7.16
CA ALA A 119 14.40 -3.95 6.45
C ALA A 119 14.52 -2.48 6.04
N LYS A 120 14.74 -2.23 4.76
CA LYS A 120 14.79 -0.86 4.22
C LYS A 120 13.38 -0.39 3.88
N LEU A 121 12.89 0.59 4.62
CA LEU A 121 11.64 1.28 4.36
C LEU A 121 11.92 2.48 3.45
N THR A 122 11.21 2.61 2.34
CA THR A 122 11.36 3.74 1.42
C THR A 122 10.00 4.36 1.11
N ALA A 123 9.86 5.66 1.36
CA ALA A 123 8.71 6.44 0.92
C ALA A 123 8.79 6.63 -0.60
N MET A 124 7.75 6.20 -1.30
CA MET A 124 7.72 6.15 -2.78
C MET A 124 6.82 7.24 -3.37
N GLY A 125 5.72 7.58 -2.71
CA GLY A 125 4.68 8.46 -3.24
C GLY A 125 5.15 9.79 -3.87
N PRO A 126 4.27 10.46 -4.62
CA PRO A 126 2.83 10.18 -4.78
C PRO A 126 2.55 9.14 -5.89
N ASP A 127 2.16 7.94 -5.51
CA ASP A 127 1.83 6.86 -6.43
C ASP A 127 0.35 6.48 -6.31
N HIS A 128 0.03 5.41 -5.56
CA HIS A 128 -1.32 5.04 -5.14
C HIS A 128 -1.86 6.04 -4.10
N THR A 129 -1.01 6.43 -3.16
CA THR A 129 -1.23 7.51 -2.17
C THR A 129 -0.02 8.44 -2.14
N LEU A 130 -0.07 9.51 -1.35
CA LEU A 130 1.10 10.36 -1.13
C LEU A 130 2.16 9.65 -0.29
N GLY A 131 1.71 8.88 0.71
CA GLY A 131 2.56 8.27 1.73
C GLY A 131 2.94 6.81 1.47
N ASP A 132 2.83 6.32 0.22
CA ASP A 132 3.19 4.94 -0.11
C ASP A 132 4.60 4.59 0.35
N THR A 133 4.72 3.48 1.04
CA THR A 133 5.97 2.97 1.61
C THR A 133 6.18 1.53 1.20
N ILE A 134 7.33 1.23 0.62
CA ILE A 134 7.77 -0.15 0.38
C ILE A 134 8.72 -0.61 1.48
N ILE A 135 8.81 -1.92 1.66
CA ILE A 135 9.78 -2.54 2.54
C ILE A 135 10.62 -3.55 1.73
N TRP A 136 11.92 -3.30 1.67
CA TRP A 136 12.87 -4.13 0.94
C TRP A 136 13.77 -4.90 1.88
N ILE A 137 13.77 -6.23 1.77
CA ILE A 137 14.68 -7.14 2.49
C ILE A 137 15.74 -7.60 1.48
N GLU A 138 16.86 -6.88 1.43
CA GLU A 138 17.88 -7.10 0.41
C GLU A 138 18.50 -8.49 0.48
N SER A 139 18.81 -8.99 1.67
CA SER A 139 19.41 -10.32 1.87
C SER A 139 18.58 -11.46 1.27
N GLU A 140 17.26 -11.30 1.23
CA GLU A 140 16.31 -12.30 0.76
C GLU A 140 15.72 -11.98 -0.61
N HIS A 141 16.04 -10.80 -1.17
CA HIS A 141 15.41 -10.26 -2.38
C HIS A 141 13.86 -10.28 -2.31
N VAL A 142 13.31 -9.95 -1.13
CA VAL A 142 11.86 -9.88 -0.88
C VAL A 142 11.42 -8.43 -0.82
N LEU A 143 10.43 -8.08 -1.64
CA LEU A 143 9.83 -6.76 -1.69
C LEU A 143 8.38 -6.81 -1.20
N PHE A 144 8.06 -6.09 -0.14
CA PHE A 144 6.70 -5.78 0.24
C PHE A 144 6.30 -4.48 -0.46
N ALA A 145 5.42 -4.59 -1.44
CA ALA A 145 5.13 -3.51 -2.37
C ALA A 145 3.90 -2.67 -2.01
N GLY A 146 3.17 -3.05 -0.97
CA GLY A 146 1.89 -2.40 -0.69
C GLY A 146 0.95 -2.48 -1.89
N ASP A 147 0.26 -1.38 -2.17
CA ASP A 147 -0.61 -1.24 -3.34
C ASP A 147 0.11 -0.70 -4.58
N LEU A 148 1.43 -0.49 -4.49
CA LEU A 148 2.24 -0.03 -5.62
C LEU A 148 2.33 -1.05 -6.76
N ALA A 149 2.33 -2.34 -6.45
CA ALA A 149 2.31 -3.40 -7.44
C ALA A 149 1.36 -4.52 -7.00
N MET A 150 0.32 -4.77 -7.80
CA MET A 150 -0.73 -5.73 -7.52
C MET A 150 -1.06 -6.55 -8.77
N ARG A 151 -1.51 -7.80 -8.61
CA ARG A 151 -2.09 -8.57 -9.71
C ARG A 151 -3.56 -8.26 -9.86
N ALA A 152 -4.00 -8.03 -11.10
CA ALA A 152 -5.42 -7.99 -11.48
C ALA A 152 -6.32 -7.05 -10.65
N GLN A 153 -5.73 -6.15 -9.86
CA GLN A 153 -6.48 -5.13 -9.16
C GLN A 153 -6.40 -3.82 -9.94
N PRO A 154 -7.54 -3.19 -10.23
CA PRO A 154 -7.53 -1.87 -10.80
C PRO A 154 -6.87 -0.90 -9.82
N ALA A 155 -6.02 -0.04 -10.33
CA ALA A 155 -5.42 1.00 -9.53
C ALA A 155 -6.50 1.88 -8.89
N PHE A 156 -6.52 1.96 -7.58
CA PHE A 156 -7.26 3.00 -6.89
C PHE A 156 -6.34 4.21 -6.80
N ALA A 157 -6.80 5.37 -7.24
CA ALA A 157 -6.05 6.60 -7.15
C ALA A 157 -6.70 7.52 -6.11
N SER A 158 -5.92 7.98 -5.14
CA SER A 158 -6.30 9.03 -4.22
C SER A 158 -6.23 10.40 -4.89
N PRO A 159 -6.72 11.49 -4.28
CA PRO A 159 -6.55 12.83 -4.82
C PRO A 159 -5.09 13.25 -5.04
N HIS A 160 -4.15 12.65 -4.34
CA HIS A 160 -2.71 12.90 -4.48
C HIS A 160 -2.01 11.94 -5.45
N SER A 161 -2.71 10.95 -6.01
CA SER A 161 -2.12 9.96 -6.91
C SER A 161 -1.59 10.58 -8.20
N SER A 162 -0.44 10.09 -8.66
CA SER A 162 0.16 10.47 -9.94
C SER A 162 0.52 9.20 -10.72
N LEU A 163 -0.18 8.94 -11.83
CA LEU A 163 0.14 7.80 -12.69
C LEU A 163 1.53 7.91 -13.31
N ARG A 164 1.96 9.13 -13.64
CA ARG A 164 3.31 9.38 -14.16
C ARG A 164 4.37 9.00 -13.13
N HIS A 165 4.20 9.46 -11.90
CA HIS A 165 5.12 9.13 -10.82
C HIS A 165 5.08 7.64 -10.51
N TRP A 166 3.90 7.05 -10.44
CA TRP A 166 3.71 5.62 -10.17
C TRP A 166 4.42 4.74 -11.20
N LEU A 167 4.33 5.05 -12.49
CA LEU A 167 5.08 4.33 -13.53
C LEU A 167 6.60 4.44 -13.33
N ALA A 168 7.11 5.63 -12.97
CA ALA A 168 8.52 5.79 -12.63
C ALA A 168 8.92 5.01 -11.37
N SER A 169 8.04 4.94 -10.37
CA SER A 169 8.26 4.13 -9.18
C SER A 169 8.34 2.64 -9.51
N LEU A 170 7.49 2.12 -10.40
CA LEU A 170 7.59 0.73 -10.86
C LEU A 170 8.93 0.44 -11.53
N ASP A 171 9.51 1.40 -12.26
CA ASP A 171 10.86 1.25 -12.81
C ASP A 171 11.93 1.16 -11.72
N ARG A 172 11.78 1.92 -10.63
CA ARG A 172 12.66 1.82 -9.45
C ARG A 172 12.52 0.48 -8.73
N LEU A 173 11.29 -0.05 -8.59
CA LEU A 173 11.06 -1.37 -8.00
C LEU A 173 11.71 -2.49 -8.83
N ASP A 174 11.63 -2.40 -10.15
CA ASP A 174 12.24 -3.37 -11.06
C ASP A 174 13.78 -3.41 -10.95
N GLN A 175 14.40 -2.25 -10.68
CA GLN A 175 15.84 -2.14 -10.46
C GLN A 175 16.32 -2.86 -9.19
N LEU A 176 15.45 -3.07 -8.19
CA LEU A 176 15.75 -3.85 -6.99
C LEU A 176 15.90 -5.35 -7.32
N LYS A 177 15.38 -5.79 -8.46
CA LYS A 177 15.39 -7.20 -8.91
C LYS A 177 14.83 -8.15 -7.85
N PRO A 178 13.61 -7.90 -7.32
CA PRO A 178 13.03 -8.76 -6.31
C PRO A 178 12.80 -10.17 -6.87
N VAL A 179 13.12 -11.18 -6.07
CA VAL A 179 12.78 -12.58 -6.36
C VAL A 179 11.35 -12.84 -5.97
N ILE A 180 10.93 -12.27 -4.83
CA ILE A 180 9.55 -12.40 -4.32
C ILE A 180 8.97 -11.00 -4.13
N ILE A 181 7.74 -10.79 -4.63
CA ILE A 181 6.92 -9.63 -4.28
C ILE A 181 5.76 -10.09 -3.40
N VAL A 182 5.57 -9.36 -2.31
CA VAL A 182 4.42 -9.48 -1.41
C VAL A 182 3.56 -8.23 -1.62
N PRO A 183 2.46 -8.33 -2.38
CA PRO A 183 1.51 -7.23 -2.51
C PRO A 183 0.60 -7.17 -1.29
N SER A 184 -0.05 -6.03 -1.05
CA SER A 184 -1.07 -5.96 0.00
C SER A 184 -2.33 -6.75 -0.37
N HIS A 185 -2.62 -6.89 -1.66
CA HIS A 185 -3.80 -7.63 -2.16
C HIS A 185 -3.40 -8.70 -3.15
N GLY A 186 -3.88 -9.93 -2.90
CA GLY A 186 -3.64 -11.08 -3.76
C GLY A 186 -2.43 -11.93 -3.33
N PRO A 187 -2.13 -12.99 -4.08
CA PRO A 187 -1.04 -13.89 -3.75
C PRO A 187 0.33 -13.26 -4.02
N THR A 188 1.32 -13.70 -3.29
CA THR A 188 2.73 -13.42 -3.59
C THR A 188 3.10 -13.87 -5.01
N GLY A 189 4.09 -13.24 -5.61
CA GLY A 189 4.51 -13.56 -6.97
C GLY A 189 6.02 -13.47 -7.18
N ASP A 190 6.46 -13.98 -8.33
CA ASP A 190 7.80 -13.76 -8.84
C ASP A 190 7.98 -12.26 -9.18
N GLY A 191 9.14 -11.70 -8.85
CA GLY A 191 9.32 -10.27 -8.87
C GLY A 191 9.15 -9.60 -10.22
N THR A 192 9.84 -10.11 -11.24
CA THR A 192 9.95 -9.41 -12.53
C THR A 192 8.63 -9.41 -13.32
N GLY A 193 7.98 -10.57 -13.43
CA GLY A 193 6.71 -10.69 -14.15
C GLY A 193 5.58 -9.90 -13.51
N PHE A 194 5.61 -9.79 -12.19
CA PHE A 194 4.61 -9.06 -11.42
C PHE A 194 4.65 -7.54 -11.70
N ILE A 195 5.81 -6.93 -11.60
CA ILE A 195 6.01 -5.49 -11.86
C ILE A 195 5.72 -5.17 -13.33
N THR A 196 6.23 -5.99 -14.25
CA THR A 196 6.03 -5.80 -15.69
C THR A 196 4.56 -5.84 -16.06
N GLY A 197 3.80 -6.79 -15.52
CA GLY A 197 2.36 -6.91 -15.77
C GLY A 197 1.57 -5.70 -15.24
N TYR A 198 1.89 -5.26 -14.03
CA TYR A 198 1.21 -4.11 -13.44
C TYR A 198 1.57 -2.79 -14.15
N ARG A 199 2.83 -2.63 -14.55
CA ARG A 199 3.28 -1.50 -15.38
C ARG A 199 2.54 -1.45 -16.71
N ALA A 200 2.40 -2.59 -17.40
CA ALA A 200 1.67 -2.66 -18.66
C ALA A 200 0.21 -2.21 -18.48
N TYR A 201 -0.44 -2.66 -17.41
CA TYR A 201 -1.80 -2.25 -17.07
C TYR A 201 -1.91 -0.73 -16.84
N LEU A 202 -1.07 -0.12 -16.00
CA LEU A 202 -1.11 1.33 -15.74
C LEU A 202 -0.75 2.15 -17.00
N THR A 203 0.16 1.64 -17.83
CA THR A 203 0.52 2.25 -19.11
C THR A 203 -0.68 2.29 -20.04
N GLU A 204 -1.42 1.18 -20.15
CA GLU A 204 -2.64 1.10 -20.96
C GLU A 204 -3.71 2.10 -20.46
N VAL A 205 -3.93 2.21 -19.15
CA VAL A 205 -4.85 3.19 -18.56
C VAL A 205 -4.44 4.61 -18.94
N ARG A 206 -3.15 4.95 -18.78
CA ARG A 206 -2.61 6.27 -19.13
C ARG A 206 -2.83 6.58 -20.61
N ASP A 207 -2.43 5.67 -21.49
CA ASP A 207 -2.39 5.92 -22.92
C ASP A 207 -3.79 6.00 -23.54
N CYS A 208 -4.71 5.14 -23.13
CA CYS A 208 -6.12 5.22 -23.52
C CYS A 208 -6.75 6.53 -23.03
N THR A 209 -6.49 6.91 -21.79
CA THR A 209 -7.02 8.17 -21.24
C THR A 209 -6.48 9.40 -21.96
N ALA A 210 -5.18 9.42 -22.25
CA ALA A 210 -4.56 10.50 -23.01
C ALA A 210 -5.12 10.60 -24.45
N ALA A 211 -5.45 9.47 -25.07
CA ALA A 211 -6.09 9.47 -26.40
C ALA A 211 -7.49 10.14 -26.35
N GLU A 212 -8.29 9.84 -25.35
CA GLU A 212 -9.60 10.46 -25.17
C GLU A 212 -9.48 11.98 -24.94
N LYS A 213 -8.54 12.42 -24.11
CA LYS A 213 -8.30 13.86 -23.88
C LYS A 213 -7.85 14.57 -25.16
N ARG A 214 -6.93 13.98 -25.95
CA ARG A 214 -6.55 14.54 -27.26
C ARG A 214 -7.71 14.63 -28.25
N ALA A 215 -8.68 13.71 -28.14
CA ALA A 215 -9.94 13.78 -28.90
C ALA A 215 -10.95 14.80 -28.34
N SER A 216 -10.53 15.64 -27.39
CA SER A 216 -11.37 16.66 -26.73
C SER A 216 -12.60 16.07 -26.01
N ARG A 217 -12.51 14.83 -25.56
CA ARG A 217 -13.52 14.22 -24.70
C ARG A 217 -13.41 14.77 -23.27
N SER A 218 -14.55 14.98 -22.62
CA SER A 218 -14.56 15.35 -21.21
C SER A 218 -14.01 14.22 -20.33
N MET A 219 -13.65 14.53 -19.08
CA MET A 219 -13.20 13.53 -18.10
C MET A 219 -14.24 12.40 -17.93
N ASP A 220 -15.53 12.74 -17.85
CA ASP A 220 -16.58 11.75 -17.67
C ASP A 220 -16.73 10.84 -18.91
N GLN A 221 -16.63 11.41 -20.11
CA GLN A 221 -16.62 10.64 -21.35
C GLN A 221 -15.38 9.71 -21.43
N ALA A 222 -14.21 10.19 -21.04
CA ALA A 222 -13.00 9.36 -20.98
C ALA A 222 -13.15 8.21 -19.97
N VAL A 223 -13.72 8.47 -18.79
CA VAL A 223 -14.03 7.42 -17.80
C VAL A 223 -14.96 6.36 -18.41
N GLU A 224 -16.03 6.76 -19.04
CA GLU A 224 -16.99 5.84 -19.68
C GLU A 224 -16.32 5.01 -20.78
N THR A 225 -15.65 5.66 -21.74
CA THR A 225 -15.04 4.99 -22.90
C THR A 225 -13.92 4.04 -22.47
N VAL A 226 -12.99 4.50 -21.63
CA VAL A 226 -11.85 3.67 -21.20
C VAL A 226 -12.33 2.53 -20.32
N THR A 227 -13.28 2.76 -19.40
CA THR A 227 -13.84 1.68 -18.57
C THR A 227 -14.51 0.61 -19.42
N ALA A 228 -15.26 1.01 -20.46
CA ALA A 228 -15.86 0.08 -21.40
C ALA A 228 -14.81 -0.73 -22.18
N ALA A 229 -13.73 -0.10 -22.63
CA ALA A 229 -12.64 -0.76 -23.36
C ALA A 229 -11.92 -1.82 -22.51
N PHE A 230 -11.77 -1.59 -21.21
CA PHE A 230 -11.21 -2.58 -20.28
C PHE A 230 -12.16 -3.77 -20.04
N GLY A 231 -13.47 -3.58 -20.16
CA GLY A 231 -14.48 -4.64 -20.08
C GLY A 231 -14.34 -5.49 -18.80
N ASP A 232 -14.43 -6.80 -18.96
CA ASP A 232 -14.37 -7.75 -17.84
C ASP A 232 -12.93 -8.05 -17.36
N ARG A 233 -11.91 -7.53 -18.04
CA ARG A 233 -10.50 -7.64 -17.59
C ARG A 233 -10.28 -6.96 -16.24
N VAL A 234 -11.11 -5.97 -15.90
CA VAL A 234 -11.03 -5.21 -14.66
C VAL A 234 -12.37 -5.32 -13.93
N PRO A 235 -12.44 -6.12 -12.87
CA PRO A 235 -13.72 -6.36 -12.16
C PRO A 235 -14.21 -5.14 -11.38
N ASP A 236 -13.31 -4.35 -10.78
CA ASP A 236 -13.68 -3.16 -10.01
C ASP A 236 -13.61 -1.89 -10.88
N LYS A 237 -14.74 -1.56 -11.51
CA LYS A 237 -14.88 -0.38 -12.38
C LYS A 237 -14.71 0.94 -11.63
N ALA A 238 -15.08 0.98 -10.35
CA ALA A 238 -14.98 2.21 -9.56
C ALA A 238 -13.50 2.57 -9.27
N ARG A 239 -12.67 1.56 -8.99
CA ARG A 239 -11.23 1.75 -8.83
C ARG A 239 -10.57 2.19 -10.14
N LEU A 240 -10.93 1.55 -11.26
CA LEU A 240 -10.44 1.92 -12.58
C LEU A 240 -10.80 3.37 -12.92
N ALA A 241 -12.03 3.82 -12.62
CA ALA A 241 -12.45 5.19 -12.85
C ALA A 241 -11.57 6.21 -12.10
N GLY A 242 -11.11 5.89 -10.88
CA GLY A 242 -10.16 6.70 -10.13
C GLY A 242 -8.83 6.88 -10.87
N ALA A 243 -8.24 5.78 -11.35
CA ALA A 243 -7.00 5.80 -12.12
C ALA A 243 -7.14 6.59 -13.43
N ILE A 244 -8.27 6.45 -14.15
CA ILE A 244 -8.56 7.21 -15.37
C ILE A 244 -8.61 8.70 -15.05
N LYS A 245 -9.28 9.12 -13.96
CA LYS A 245 -9.35 10.53 -13.57
C LYS A 245 -7.98 11.12 -13.27
N ALA A 246 -7.12 10.38 -12.54
CA ALA A 246 -5.75 10.81 -12.28
C ALA A 246 -4.94 10.93 -13.59
N ALA A 247 -5.03 9.94 -14.48
CA ALA A 247 -4.39 9.98 -15.79
C ALA A 247 -4.89 11.14 -16.66
N TYR A 248 -6.19 11.42 -16.63
CA TYR A 248 -6.79 12.53 -17.39
C TYR A 248 -6.30 13.90 -16.91
N ALA A 249 -6.15 14.07 -15.58
CA ALA A 249 -5.63 15.31 -15.02
C ALA A 249 -4.17 15.57 -15.46
N GLU A 250 -3.37 14.53 -15.61
CA GLU A 250 -1.94 14.61 -15.98
C GLU A 250 -1.69 14.64 -17.50
N ALA A 251 -2.64 14.18 -18.29
CA ALA A 251 -2.49 14.14 -19.74
C ALA A 251 -2.35 15.55 -20.33
N PRO A 252 -1.53 15.76 -21.39
CA PRO A 252 -1.38 17.02 -22.07
C PRO A 252 -2.65 17.50 -22.79
#